data_94687f1a3186834b2014a61d80f016ed
#
_entry.id   94687f1a3186834b2014a61d80f016ed
#
_cell.length_a   1.000
_cell.length_b   1.000
_cell.length_c   1.000
_cell.angle_alpha   90.00
_cell.angle_beta   90.00
_cell.angle_gamma   90.00
#
_symmetry.space_group_name_H-M   'P 1'
#
loop_
_entity.id
_entity.type
_entity.pdbx_description
1 polymer ?
#
loop_
_entity_poly.entity_id
_entity_poly.type
_entity_poly.pdbx_seq_one_letter_code
_entity_poly.pdbx_strand_id
1 'polypeptide(L)'
;MKIGNIDLGHEPIFLAPMEDVTDIGFRLLCKQMGATMVYSEFVSSDALIRMVNKSLAKLQVCEDERPVAIQIYGKDVDAMREAARIVVDQAHPDVLDLNFGCPVRKVAGKGAGSGMLQNVPLLLDITKAVADAVPDTPVTVKTRLGWDTPGLYLPDGTPFIVDLAERLQDVGIQALTIHGRTRAQMYQGEADWTLIGEVKNNPRMHIPIIGNGDISTKERVRECFDRYGVDAVMVGRATFGRPWIFRELQGGTLSLDEKIDILKQQVITSVERIDEYRGILHVRRHLAASPIFKGIPNFRETRIKMLRAETVEELFAIIEEIRALLKTEN
;
A
#
# COMPACT_ATOMS: atom_id res chain seq x y z
N MET A 1 8.05 -12.42 12.33
CA MET A 1 8.74 -11.91 11.12
C MET A 1 9.54 -10.66 11.47
N LYS A 2 10.72 -10.46 10.87
CA LYS A 2 11.52 -9.23 11.09
C LYS A 2 11.91 -8.59 9.77
N ILE A 3 11.97 -7.26 9.74
CA ILE A 3 12.62 -6.48 8.68
C ILE A 3 13.73 -5.67 9.36
N GLY A 4 14.98 -5.97 9.06
CA GLY A 4 16.10 -5.47 9.85
C GLY A 4 15.95 -5.84 11.33
N ASN A 5 16.01 -4.83 12.19
CA ASN A 5 15.83 -4.96 13.63
C ASN A 5 14.36 -4.84 14.10
N ILE A 6 13.42 -4.58 13.19
CA ILE A 6 12.01 -4.33 13.50
C ILE A 6 11.29 -5.69 13.63
N ASP A 7 10.80 -6.01 14.81
CA ASP A 7 9.98 -7.19 15.02
C ASP A 7 8.50 -6.88 14.75
N LEU A 8 7.93 -7.55 13.76
CA LEU A 8 6.56 -7.36 13.30
C LEU A 8 5.60 -8.47 13.79
N GLY A 9 6.09 -9.34 14.69
CA GLY A 9 5.30 -10.41 15.26
C GLY A 9 5.03 -11.58 14.31
N HIS A 10 3.97 -12.32 14.60
CA HIS A 10 3.53 -13.49 13.86
C HIS A 10 2.42 -13.10 12.87
N GLU A 11 2.51 -13.57 11.63
CA GLU A 11 1.51 -13.37 10.56
C GLU A 11 1.06 -11.90 10.38
N PRO A 12 2.00 -10.94 10.23
CA PRO A 12 1.65 -9.53 10.17
C PRO A 12 0.87 -9.14 8.91
N ILE A 13 -0.02 -8.16 9.05
CA ILE A 13 -0.86 -7.64 7.96
C ILE A 13 -0.54 -6.16 7.75
N PHE A 14 -0.09 -5.81 6.53
CA PHE A 14 0.37 -4.46 6.18
C PHE A 14 -0.65 -3.68 5.37
N LEU A 15 -0.66 -2.35 5.54
CA LEU A 15 -1.34 -1.43 4.63
C LEU A 15 -0.45 -1.17 3.40
N ALA A 16 -0.97 -1.42 2.20
CA ALA A 16 -0.24 -1.15 0.96
C ALA A 16 -0.10 0.36 0.67
N PRO A 17 1.00 0.80 0.05
CA PRO A 17 1.14 2.17 -0.46
C PRO A 17 0.14 2.44 -1.58
N MET A 18 -0.66 3.51 -1.46
CA MET A 18 -1.67 3.89 -2.46
C MET A 18 -1.73 5.42 -2.61
N GLU A 19 -1.47 5.91 -3.82
CA GLU A 19 -1.53 7.34 -4.15
C GLU A 19 -2.92 7.91 -3.89
N ASP A 20 -2.97 9.11 -3.32
CA ASP A 20 -4.18 9.80 -2.88
C ASP A 20 -5.04 9.01 -1.86
N VAL A 21 -4.47 8.05 -1.14
CA VAL A 21 -5.18 7.21 -0.16
C VAL A 21 -4.42 7.11 1.15
N THR A 22 -3.16 6.70 1.10
CA THR A 22 -2.37 6.41 2.30
C THR A 22 -1.64 7.64 2.82
N ASP A 23 -2.38 8.73 2.96
CA ASP A 23 -1.94 9.89 3.74
C ASP A 23 -1.82 9.52 5.22
N ILE A 24 -1.17 10.36 6.01
CA ILE A 24 -0.91 10.09 7.44
C ILE A 24 -2.22 9.85 8.23
N GLY A 25 -3.32 10.56 7.91
CA GLY A 25 -4.61 10.36 8.59
C GLY A 25 -5.19 8.98 8.36
N PHE A 26 -5.13 8.49 7.11
CA PHE A 26 -5.61 7.16 6.78
C PHE A 26 -4.68 6.07 7.32
N ARG A 27 -3.35 6.29 7.31
CA ARG A 27 -2.38 5.35 7.90
C ARG A 27 -2.62 5.17 9.40
N LEU A 28 -2.79 6.27 10.14
CA LEU A 28 -3.13 6.25 11.58
C LEU A 28 -4.40 5.47 11.85
N LEU A 29 -5.45 5.71 11.07
CA LEU A 29 -6.71 5.02 11.23
C LEU A 29 -6.56 3.51 10.96
N CYS A 30 -5.84 3.11 9.91
CA CYS A 30 -5.55 1.70 9.64
C CYS A 30 -4.68 1.08 10.75
N LYS A 31 -3.74 1.84 11.32
CA LYS A 31 -2.92 1.39 12.44
C LYS A 31 -3.77 1.13 13.69
N GLN A 32 -4.66 2.04 14.05
CA GLN A 32 -5.64 1.86 15.14
C GLN A 32 -6.56 0.66 14.93
N MET A 33 -6.83 0.33 13.66
CA MET A 33 -7.64 -0.84 13.29
C MET A 33 -6.83 -2.14 13.22
N GLY A 34 -5.54 -2.14 13.53
CA GLY A 34 -4.71 -3.34 13.65
C GLY A 34 -3.78 -3.63 12.47
N ALA A 35 -3.54 -2.67 11.57
CA ALA A 35 -2.45 -2.80 10.61
C ALA A 35 -1.11 -2.90 11.35
N THR A 36 -0.34 -3.96 11.11
CA THR A 36 0.94 -4.16 11.80
C THR A 36 1.97 -3.12 11.37
N MET A 37 2.02 -2.81 10.07
CA MET A 37 2.88 -1.80 9.47
C MET A 37 2.12 -1.05 8.38
N VAL A 38 2.43 0.24 8.21
CA VAL A 38 1.78 1.10 7.21
C VAL A 38 2.82 1.68 6.26
N TYR A 39 2.38 1.98 5.03
CA TYR A 39 3.20 2.55 3.98
C TYR A 39 2.64 3.89 3.53
N SER A 40 3.52 4.87 3.30
CA SER A 40 3.13 6.16 2.73
C SER A 40 2.62 6.04 1.29
N GLU A 41 2.04 7.11 0.78
CA GLU A 41 1.97 7.30 -0.67
C GLU A 41 3.40 7.34 -1.26
N PHE A 42 3.56 6.91 -2.52
CA PHE A 42 4.90 6.93 -3.14
C PHE A 42 5.31 8.34 -3.55
N VAL A 43 6.59 8.69 -3.32
CA VAL A 43 7.14 10.02 -3.58
C VAL A 43 8.19 9.96 -4.68
N SER A 44 8.13 10.91 -5.61
CA SER A 44 9.11 11.01 -6.71
C SER A 44 10.48 11.46 -6.22
N SER A 45 11.54 10.71 -6.55
CA SER A 45 12.92 11.10 -6.28
C SER A 45 13.26 12.44 -6.92
N ASP A 46 12.87 12.66 -8.18
CA ASP A 46 13.09 13.94 -8.89
C ASP A 46 12.42 15.13 -8.20
N ALA A 47 11.26 14.91 -7.56
CA ALA A 47 10.56 15.97 -6.84
C ALA A 47 11.19 16.23 -5.46
N LEU A 48 11.70 15.19 -4.79
CA LEU A 48 12.40 15.32 -3.51
C LEU A 48 13.71 16.10 -3.66
N ILE A 49 14.58 15.74 -4.61
CA ILE A 49 15.84 16.44 -4.83
C ILE A 49 15.65 17.90 -5.23
N ARG A 50 14.51 18.25 -5.84
CA ARG A 50 14.10 19.62 -6.17
C ARG A 50 13.38 20.32 -5.03
N MET A 51 13.26 19.71 -3.86
CA MET A 51 12.60 20.24 -2.66
C MET A 51 11.16 20.71 -2.91
N VAL A 52 10.40 19.97 -3.72
CA VAL A 52 9.00 20.30 -4.03
C VAL A 52 8.13 20.14 -2.79
N ASN A 53 7.56 21.21 -2.27
CA ASN A 53 6.78 21.24 -1.03
C ASN A 53 5.69 20.15 -0.94
N LYS A 54 4.96 19.90 -2.03
CA LYS A 54 3.93 18.84 -2.06
C LYS A 54 4.51 17.45 -1.84
N SER A 55 5.74 17.21 -2.30
CA SER A 55 6.44 15.93 -2.12
C SER A 55 7.02 15.80 -0.71
N LEU A 56 7.58 16.89 -0.19
CA LEU A 56 8.06 16.94 1.19
C LEU A 56 6.93 16.74 2.21
N ALA A 57 5.75 17.29 1.94
CA ALA A 57 4.58 17.10 2.80
C ALA A 57 4.16 15.61 2.93
N LYS A 58 4.47 14.76 1.94
CA LYS A 58 4.20 13.32 2.00
C LYS A 58 5.19 12.55 2.89
N LEU A 59 6.28 13.18 3.33
CA LEU A 59 7.27 12.60 4.22
C LEU A 59 6.87 12.67 5.70
N GLN A 60 5.75 13.33 6.03
CA GLN A 60 5.29 13.44 7.41
C GLN A 60 5.02 12.05 8.00
N VAL A 61 5.59 11.81 9.17
CA VAL A 61 5.44 10.61 9.99
C VAL A 61 5.10 11.03 11.42
N CYS A 62 4.28 10.26 12.11
CA CYS A 62 4.04 10.43 13.55
C CYS A 62 4.33 9.12 14.32
N GLU A 63 4.59 9.23 15.61
CA GLU A 63 4.97 8.09 16.45
C GLU A 63 3.86 7.01 16.52
N ASP A 64 2.59 7.42 16.53
CA ASP A 64 1.45 6.50 16.68
C ASP A 64 1.23 5.58 15.46
N GLU A 65 1.84 5.90 14.30
CA GLU A 65 1.74 5.03 13.11
C GLU A 65 2.90 4.06 12.96
N ARG A 66 3.94 4.13 13.82
CA ARG A 66 5.10 3.25 13.72
C ARG A 66 4.76 1.78 14.00
N PRO A 67 5.40 0.81 13.33
CA PRO A 67 6.41 1.01 12.28
C PRO A 67 5.77 1.50 10.97
N VAL A 68 6.45 2.44 10.29
CA VAL A 68 6.02 3.06 9.04
C VAL A 68 7.11 3.03 7.97
N ALA A 69 6.72 2.70 6.74
CA ALA A 69 7.59 2.79 5.58
C ALA A 69 7.27 4.03 4.75
N ILE A 70 8.30 4.77 4.35
CA ILE A 70 8.18 5.77 3.30
C ILE A 70 8.57 5.13 1.97
N GLN A 71 7.69 5.27 0.96
CA GLN A 71 7.94 4.69 -0.36
C GLN A 71 8.38 5.76 -1.36
N ILE A 72 9.50 5.52 -2.05
CA ILE A 72 10.01 6.39 -3.13
C ILE A 72 10.01 5.67 -4.48
N TYR A 73 9.99 6.45 -5.56
CA TYR A 73 10.14 5.93 -6.92
C TYR A 73 10.95 6.88 -7.80
N GLY A 74 11.65 6.32 -8.77
CA GLY A 74 12.44 7.02 -9.75
C GLY A 74 13.01 6.07 -10.78
N LYS A 75 13.90 6.59 -11.66
CA LYS A 75 14.59 5.83 -12.69
C LYS A 75 16.04 6.26 -12.88
N ASP A 76 16.50 7.18 -12.07
CA ASP A 76 17.88 7.69 -12.09
C ASP A 76 18.58 7.27 -10.79
N VAL A 77 19.78 6.72 -10.90
CA VAL A 77 20.54 6.18 -9.77
C VAL A 77 20.90 7.25 -8.76
N ASP A 78 21.40 8.41 -9.24
CA ASP A 78 21.85 9.47 -8.35
C ASP A 78 20.68 10.17 -7.68
N ALA A 79 19.60 10.41 -8.42
CA ALA A 79 18.37 10.99 -7.87
C ALA A 79 17.73 10.09 -6.80
N MET A 80 17.71 8.76 -7.00
CA MET A 80 17.17 7.81 -6.03
C MET A 80 18.05 7.71 -4.78
N ARG A 81 19.37 7.73 -4.94
CA ARG A 81 20.33 7.76 -3.84
C ARG A 81 20.15 9.00 -2.96
N GLU A 82 20.09 10.18 -3.58
CA GLU A 82 19.92 11.43 -2.87
C GLU A 82 18.54 11.55 -2.22
N ALA A 83 17.48 11.15 -2.92
CA ALA A 83 16.14 11.11 -2.36
C ALA A 83 16.04 10.18 -1.12
N ALA A 84 16.75 9.05 -1.13
CA ALA A 84 16.82 8.15 0.02
C ALA A 84 17.41 8.85 1.26
N ARG A 85 18.51 9.60 1.10
CA ARG A 85 19.11 10.39 2.18
C ARG A 85 18.15 11.45 2.70
N ILE A 86 17.52 12.23 1.80
CA ILE A 86 16.52 13.24 2.17
C ILE A 86 15.39 12.63 2.98
N VAL A 87 14.87 11.47 2.57
CA VAL A 87 13.79 10.80 3.29
C VAL A 87 14.23 10.36 4.68
N VAL A 88 15.38 9.72 4.81
CA VAL A 88 15.88 9.24 6.10
C VAL A 88 16.18 10.41 7.04
N ASP A 89 16.82 11.47 6.54
CA ASP A 89 17.18 12.65 7.34
C ASP A 89 15.96 13.46 7.80
N GLN A 90 14.89 13.52 7.01
CA GLN A 90 13.72 14.35 7.33
C GLN A 90 12.59 13.58 8.03
N ALA A 91 12.34 12.33 7.64
CA ALA A 91 11.20 11.56 8.12
C ALA A 91 11.58 10.50 9.15
N HIS A 92 12.85 10.08 9.23
CA HIS A 92 13.31 8.99 10.08
C HIS A 92 12.36 7.78 10.02
N PRO A 93 12.04 7.25 8.81
CA PRO A 93 11.11 6.13 8.68
C PRO A 93 11.73 4.86 9.29
N ASP A 94 10.88 3.94 9.71
CA ASP A 94 11.35 2.62 10.15
C ASP A 94 11.88 1.79 8.98
N VAL A 95 11.32 2.00 7.78
CA VAL A 95 11.71 1.34 6.53
C VAL A 95 11.66 2.32 5.36
N LEU A 96 12.65 2.25 4.47
CA LEU A 96 12.61 2.90 3.16
C LEU A 96 12.22 1.87 2.11
N ASP A 97 11.12 2.11 1.39
CA ASP A 97 10.59 1.17 0.39
C ASP A 97 10.73 1.71 -1.03
N LEU A 98 11.14 0.85 -1.97
CA LEU A 98 11.31 1.19 -3.38
C LEU A 98 10.13 0.69 -4.21
N ASN A 99 9.50 1.59 -4.97
CA ASN A 99 8.37 1.26 -5.82
C ASN A 99 8.83 0.81 -7.22
N PHE A 100 8.75 -0.48 -7.48
CA PHE A 100 8.87 -1.07 -8.81
C PHE A 100 7.59 -1.77 -9.27
N GLY A 101 6.44 -1.35 -8.72
CA GLY A 101 5.14 -1.98 -8.96
C GLY A 101 4.04 -1.06 -9.51
N CYS A 102 4.18 0.27 -9.47
CA CYS A 102 3.14 1.20 -9.92
C CYS A 102 2.89 1.04 -11.44
N PRO A 103 1.65 0.64 -11.88
CA PRO A 103 1.39 0.36 -13.28
C PRO A 103 0.91 1.57 -14.08
N VAL A 104 0.69 2.71 -13.41
CA VAL A 104 0.07 3.90 -14.01
C VAL A 104 0.94 4.47 -15.12
N ARG A 105 0.33 4.79 -16.28
CA ARG A 105 1.04 5.25 -17.48
C ARG A 105 1.99 6.44 -17.25
N LYS A 106 1.59 7.40 -16.40
CA LYS A 106 2.44 8.57 -16.08
C LYS A 106 3.73 8.17 -15.33
N VAL A 107 3.79 7.02 -14.68
CA VAL A 107 4.96 6.49 -13.96
C VAL A 107 5.64 5.42 -14.80
N ALA A 108 4.96 4.31 -15.07
CA ALA A 108 5.49 3.16 -15.79
C ALA A 108 5.86 3.48 -17.25
N GLY A 109 5.07 4.30 -17.94
CA GLY A 109 5.37 4.73 -19.32
C GLY A 109 6.58 5.66 -19.44
N LYS A 110 7.09 6.18 -18.32
CA LYS A 110 8.33 6.97 -18.26
C LYS A 110 9.54 6.15 -17.77
N GLY A 111 9.37 4.83 -17.61
CA GLY A 111 10.43 3.92 -17.17
C GLY A 111 10.62 3.82 -15.66
N ALA A 112 9.76 4.45 -14.84
CA ALA A 112 9.79 4.33 -13.37
C ALA A 112 8.69 3.37 -12.87
N GLY A 113 8.65 3.08 -11.57
CA GLY A 113 7.70 2.11 -11.02
C GLY A 113 7.81 0.76 -11.71
N SER A 114 6.70 0.18 -12.14
CA SER A 114 6.76 -1.10 -12.87
C SER A 114 7.43 -1.03 -14.25
N GLY A 115 7.70 0.17 -14.79
CA GLY A 115 8.52 0.36 -15.99
C GLY A 115 9.95 -0.14 -15.84
N MET A 116 10.47 -0.14 -14.61
CA MET A 116 11.79 -0.66 -14.27
C MET A 116 11.94 -2.17 -14.52
N LEU A 117 10.84 -2.93 -14.53
CA LEU A 117 10.86 -4.37 -14.83
C LEU A 117 11.34 -4.69 -16.24
N GLN A 118 11.38 -3.70 -17.13
CA GLN A 118 11.94 -3.82 -18.49
C GLN A 118 13.45 -3.54 -18.55
N ASN A 119 14.07 -3.06 -17.43
CA ASN A 119 15.48 -2.78 -17.33
C ASN A 119 16.02 -3.23 -15.96
N VAL A 120 16.12 -4.54 -15.79
CA VAL A 120 16.54 -5.18 -14.52
C VAL A 120 17.95 -4.72 -14.09
N PRO A 121 18.97 -4.58 -14.98
CA PRO A 121 20.26 -4.05 -14.55
C PRO A 121 20.15 -2.69 -13.86
N LEU A 122 19.44 -1.73 -14.45
CA LEU A 122 19.24 -0.40 -13.86
C LEU A 122 18.43 -0.46 -12.55
N LEU A 123 17.43 -1.35 -12.48
CA LEU A 123 16.64 -1.58 -11.25
C LEU A 123 17.55 -2.03 -10.11
N LEU A 124 18.48 -2.95 -10.36
CA LEU A 124 19.44 -3.44 -9.37
C LEU A 124 20.47 -2.37 -8.99
N ASP A 125 20.97 -1.60 -9.96
CA ASP A 125 21.91 -0.50 -9.70
C ASP A 125 21.28 0.56 -8.79
N ILE A 126 20.03 0.94 -9.06
CA ILE A 126 19.25 1.86 -8.19
C ILE A 126 19.08 1.27 -6.79
N THR A 127 18.66 0.01 -6.70
CA THR A 127 18.42 -0.66 -5.41
C THR A 127 19.69 -0.71 -4.57
N LYS A 128 20.81 -1.13 -5.17
CA LYS A 128 22.11 -1.15 -4.51
C LYS A 128 22.55 0.25 -4.05
N ALA A 129 22.45 1.24 -4.94
CA ALA A 129 22.85 2.60 -4.61
C ALA A 129 22.03 3.20 -3.45
N VAL A 130 20.75 2.86 -3.36
CA VAL A 130 19.90 3.28 -2.23
C VAL A 130 20.29 2.52 -0.95
N ALA A 131 20.46 1.20 -1.00
CA ALA A 131 20.84 0.40 0.18
C ALA A 131 22.19 0.86 0.75
N ASP A 132 23.18 1.11 -0.11
CA ASP A 132 24.49 1.63 0.29
C ASP A 132 24.43 3.05 0.88
N ALA A 133 23.45 3.86 0.47
CA ALA A 133 23.32 5.27 0.90
C ALA A 133 22.70 5.43 2.29
N VAL A 134 21.92 4.45 2.76
CA VAL A 134 21.19 4.50 4.03
C VAL A 134 21.36 3.18 4.82
N PRO A 135 22.61 2.81 5.18
CA PRO A 135 22.93 1.48 5.72
C PRO A 135 22.23 1.16 7.06
N ASP A 136 21.84 2.18 7.82
CA ASP A 136 21.19 2.02 9.12
C ASP A 136 19.66 1.92 9.00
N THR A 137 19.09 2.18 7.82
CA THR A 137 17.65 2.08 7.57
C THR A 137 17.35 0.89 6.67
N PRO A 138 16.50 -0.06 7.09
CA PRO A 138 16.11 -1.18 6.24
C PRO A 138 15.53 -0.72 4.91
N VAL A 139 16.06 -1.23 3.79
CA VAL A 139 15.54 -0.97 2.45
C VAL A 139 14.72 -2.18 1.99
N THR A 140 13.50 -1.93 1.52
CA THR A 140 12.60 -2.95 0.96
C THR A 140 12.19 -2.59 -0.46
N VAL A 141 11.63 -3.55 -1.17
CA VAL A 141 11.13 -3.37 -2.53
C VAL A 141 9.69 -3.84 -2.63
N LYS A 142 8.83 -3.07 -3.31
CA LYS A 142 7.52 -3.51 -3.72
C LYS A 142 7.42 -3.58 -5.25
N THR A 143 7.13 -4.77 -5.78
CA THR A 143 7.10 -5.05 -7.21
C THR A 143 5.85 -5.83 -7.65
N ARG A 144 5.84 -6.24 -8.93
CA ARG A 144 4.85 -7.12 -9.57
C ARG A 144 5.54 -8.36 -10.13
N LEU A 145 4.75 -9.34 -10.60
CA LEU A 145 5.27 -10.57 -11.19
C LEU A 145 6.12 -10.35 -12.45
N GLY A 146 5.90 -9.26 -13.16
CA GLY A 146 6.59 -8.91 -14.39
C GLY A 146 5.91 -7.75 -15.12
N TRP A 147 6.42 -7.41 -16.31
CA TRP A 147 5.85 -6.39 -17.17
C TRP A 147 4.55 -6.85 -17.82
N ASP A 148 4.56 -8.02 -18.46
CA ASP A 148 3.44 -8.62 -19.15
C ASP A 148 3.48 -10.16 -19.05
N THR A 149 2.49 -10.83 -19.61
CA THR A 149 2.40 -12.29 -19.55
C THR A 149 3.52 -13.02 -20.32
N PRO A 150 3.93 -12.57 -21.53
CA PRO A 150 5.06 -13.17 -22.22
C PRO A 150 6.38 -13.12 -21.43
N GLY A 151 6.56 -12.07 -20.64
CA GLY A 151 7.75 -11.86 -19.82
C GLY A 151 7.71 -12.49 -18.42
N LEU A 152 6.75 -13.38 -18.13
CA LEU A 152 6.67 -14.05 -16.82
C LEU A 152 7.72 -15.14 -16.63
N TYR A 153 8.28 -15.67 -17.71
CA TYR A 153 9.29 -16.73 -17.67
C TYR A 153 10.50 -16.34 -18.53
N LEU A 154 11.67 -16.66 -18.03
CA LEU A 154 12.92 -16.53 -18.76
C LEU A 154 13.04 -17.64 -19.83
N PRO A 155 13.98 -17.53 -20.80
CA PRO A 155 14.15 -18.53 -21.86
C PRO A 155 14.42 -19.95 -21.37
N ASP A 156 14.97 -20.11 -20.18
CA ASP A 156 15.24 -21.40 -19.53
C ASP A 156 14.04 -21.97 -18.74
N GLY A 157 12.91 -21.23 -18.73
CA GLY A 157 11.70 -21.60 -18.00
C GLY A 157 11.65 -21.13 -16.54
N THR A 158 12.67 -20.47 -16.04
CA THR A 158 12.68 -19.89 -14.68
C THR A 158 11.65 -18.75 -14.60
N PRO A 159 10.78 -18.70 -13.58
CA PRO A 159 9.91 -17.54 -13.40
C PRO A 159 10.72 -16.26 -13.21
N PHE A 160 10.40 -15.21 -13.99
CA PHE A 160 11.08 -13.92 -13.93
C PHE A 160 11.14 -13.34 -12.51
N ILE A 161 10.05 -13.47 -11.74
CA ILE A 161 9.98 -12.93 -10.40
C ILE A 161 10.89 -13.68 -9.40
N VAL A 162 11.16 -14.97 -9.66
CA VAL A 162 12.10 -15.76 -8.83
C VAL A 162 13.52 -15.28 -9.07
N ASP A 163 13.96 -15.15 -10.33
CA ASP A 163 15.29 -14.60 -10.67
C ASP A 163 15.45 -13.18 -10.14
N LEU A 164 14.44 -12.34 -10.34
CA LEU A 164 14.48 -10.95 -9.85
C LEU A 164 14.58 -10.88 -8.32
N ALA A 165 13.86 -11.73 -7.60
CA ALA A 165 13.86 -11.76 -6.14
C ALA A 165 15.26 -12.13 -5.58
N GLU A 166 15.89 -13.16 -6.13
CA GLU A 166 17.26 -13.54 -5.75
C GLU A 166 18.23 -12.38 -5.96
N ARG A 167 18.20 -11.76 -7.13
CA ARG A 167 19.09 -10.65 -7.46
C ARG A 167 18.84 -9.40 -6.62
N LEU A 168 17.57 -9.12 -6.26
CA LEU A 168 17.23 -8.04 -5.33
C LEU A 168 17.75 -8.31 -3.91
N GLN A 169 17.65 -9.54 -3.43
CA GLN A 169 18.25 -9.96 -2.16
C GLN A 169 19.77 -9.76 -2.18
N ASP A 170 20.44 -10.17 -3.27
CA ASP A 170 21.89 -10.10 -3.40
C ASP A 170 22.42 -8.65 -3.39
N VAL A 171 21.60 -7.66 -3.81
CA VAL A 171 21.97 -6.23 -3.74
C VAL A 171 21.56 -5.56 -2.42
N GLY A 172 21.04 -6.33 -1.44
CA GLY A 172 20.95 -5.91 -0.04
C GLY A 172 19.57 -5.44 0.45
N ILE A 173 18.46 -5.73 -0.26
CA ILE A 173 17.13 -5.47 0.31
C ILE A 173 16.87 -6.40 1.49
N GLN A 174 16.02 -5.93 2.42
CA GLN A 174 15.72 -6.67 3.65
C GLN A 174 14.31 -7.27 3.70
N ALA A 175 13.46 -6.98 2.71
CA ALA A 175 12.21 -7.68 2.44
C ALA A 175 11.71 -7.37 1.03
N LEU A 176 10.89 -8.26 0.47
CA LEU A 176 10.31 -8.10 -0.86
C LEU A 176 8.78 -8.26 -0.81
N THR A 177 8.06 -7.26 -1.28
CA THR A 177 6.61 -7.33 -1.48
C THR A 177 6.28 -7.57 -2.94
N ILE A 178 5.48 -8.61 -3.22
CA ILE A 178 5.11 -9.01 -4.57
C ILE A 178 3.60 -8.90 -4.76
N HIS A 179 3.16 -8.08 -5.71
CA HIS A 179 1.79 -8.09 -6.16
C HIS A 179 1.62 -9.19 -7.22
N GLY A 180 0.70 -10.13 -6.99
CA GLY A 180 0.44 -11.30 -7.83
C GLY A 180 -0.18 -10.98 -9.22
N ARG A 181 0.19 -9.88 -9.84
CA ARG A 181 -0.20 -9.48 -11.20
C ARG A 181 0.97 -8.87 -11.95
N THR A 182 0.96 -9.00 -13.29
CA THR A 182 1.86 -8.24 -14.15
C THR A 182 1.43 -6.76 -14.22
N ARG A 183 2.32 -5.90 -14.76
CA ARG A 183 1.95 -4.50 -15.05
C ARG A 183 0.82 -4.42 -16.08
N ALA A 184 0.85 -5.27 -17.12
CA ALA A 184 -0.15 -5.26 -18.20
C ALA A 184 -1.56 -5.61 -17.70
N GLN A 185 -1.68 -6.51 -16.75
CA GLN A 185 -2.96 -6.85 -16.11
C GLN A 185 -3.56 -5.69 -15.32
N MET A 186 -2.75 -4.72 -14.86
CA MET A 186 -3.23 -3.67 -13.97
C MET A 186 -3.91 -4.25 -12.70
N TYR A 187 -5.26 -4.32 -12.74
CA TYR A 187 -6.11 -4.89 -11.69
C TYR A 187 -7.11 -5.93 -12.25
N GLN A 188 -6.95 -6.33 -13.51
CA GLN A 188 -7.80 -7.31 -14.15
C GLN A 188 -7.40 -8.75 -13.79
N GLY A 189 -8.36 -9.67 -13.88
CA GLY A 189 -8.16 -11.06 -13.49
C GLY A 189 -7.91 -11.25 -12.01
N GLU A 190 -7.41 -12.40 -11.62
CA GLU A 190 -7.03 -12.73 -10.24
C GLU A 190 -5.52 -12.57 -10.03
N ALA A 191 -5.11 -12.30 -8.79
CA ALA A 191 -3.72 -12.30 -8.42
C ALA A 191 -3.18 -13.74 -8.38
N ASP A 192 -2.09 -14.00 -9.09
CA ASP A 192 -1.41 -15.29 -9.04
C ASP A 192 -0.51 -15.38 -7.81
N TRP A 193 -0.97 -16.14 -6.84
CA TRP A 193 -0.24 -16.39 -5.61
C TRP A 193 0.73 -17.57 -5.73
N THR A 194 0.61 -18.39 -6.79
CA THR A 194 1.51 -19.52 -7.03
C THR A 194 2.94 -19.03 -7.21
N LEU A 195 3.13 -18.01 -8.07
CA LEU A 195 4.46 -17.42 -8.30
C LEU A 195 5.02 -16.71 -7.05
N ILE A 196 4.15 -16.12 -6.19
CA ILE A 196 4.59 -15.56 -4.91
C ILE A 196 5.10 -16.70 -4.00
N GLY A 197 4.36 -17.82 -3.95
CA GLY A 197 4.75 -19.02 -3.22
C GLY A 197 6.05 -19.64 -3.74
N GLU A 198 6.28 -19.65 -5.05
CA GLU A 198 7.54 -20.12 -5.63
C GLU A 198 8.73 -19.28 -5.18
N VAL A 199 8.60 -17.94 -5.12
CA VAL A 199 9.64 -17.08 -4.56
C VAL A 199 9.87 -17.42 -3.08
N LYS A 200 8.81 -17.53 -2.28
CA LYS A 200 8.93 -17.80 -0.83
C LYS A 200 9.58 -19.13 -0.53
N ASN A 201 9.22 -20.17 -1.30
CA ASN A 201 9.73 -21.53 -1.10
C ASN A 201 11.05 -21.80 -1.82
N ASN A 202 11.63 -20.83 -2.49
CA ASN A 202 12.95 -20.94 -3.10
C ASN A 202 14.03 -21.02 -1.98
N PRO A 203 14.85 -22.10 -1.93
CA PRO A 203 15.84 -22.30 -0.87
C PRO A 203 16.94 -21.22 -0.84
N ARG A 204 17.09 -20.44 -1.90
CA ARG A 204 18.03 -19.31 -1.95
C ARG A 204 17.48 -18.03 -1.31
N MET A 205 16.16 -17.97 -1.04
CA MET A 205 15.56 -16.79 -0.41
C MET A 205 15.67 -16.86 1.11
N HIS A 206 16.29 -15.85 1.70
CA HIS A 206 16.50 -15.72 3.15
C HIS A 206 15.80 -14.49 3.75
N ILE A 207 15.36 -13.54 2.91
CA ILE A 207 14.62 -12.37 3.35
C ILE A 207 13.11 -12.64 3.38
N PRO A 208 12.34 -11.90 4.21
CA PRO A 208 10.89 -12.01 4.23
C PRO A 208 10.24 -11.70 2.87
N ILE A 209 9.25 -12.52 2.51
CA ILE A 209 8.42 -12.34 1.31
C ILE A 209 7.00 -11.96 1.74
N ILE A 210 6.55 -10.79 1.30
CA ILE A 210 5.22 -10.23 1.58
C ILE A 210 4.35 -10.41 0.35
N GLY A 211 3.24 -11.13 0.50
CA GLY A 211 2.28 -11.32 -0.59
C GLY A 211 1.23 -10.22 -0.65
N ASN A 212 0.90 -9.76 -1.87
CA ASN A 212 -0.10 -8.73 -2.11
C ASN A 212 -1.00 -9.10 -3.31
N GLY A 213 -2.29 -8.83 -3.19
CA GLY A 213 -3.29 -9.01 -4.25
C GLY A 213 -4.51 -9.80 -3.78
N ASP A 214 -5.69 -9.20 -3.97
CA ASP A 214 -7.02 -9.78 -3.74
C ASP A 214 -7.25 -10.33 -2.32
N ILE A 215 -6.71 -9.64 -1.32
CA ILE A 215 -6.89 -9.95 0.10
C ILE A 215 -8.05 -9.10 0.62
N SER A 216 -9.15 -9.71 1.02
CA SER A 216 -10.36 -9.04 1.51
C SER A 216 -11.10 -9.79 2.60
N THR A 217 -10.71 -11.04 2.91
CA THR A 217 -11.33 -11.89 3.93
C THR A 217 -10.27 -12.60 4.78
N LYS A 218 -10.67 -13.01 5.98
CA LYS A 218 -9.82 -13.76 6.92
C LYS A 218 -9.39 -15.12 6.32
N GLU A 219 -10.29 -15.78 5.62
CA GLU A 219 -10.03 -17.07 4.97
C GLU A 219 -8.95 -16.92 3.90
N ARG A 220 -8.97 -15.82 3.13
CA ARG A 220 -7.93 -15.53 2.14
C ARG A 220 -6.58 -15.24 2.79
N VAL A 221 -6.56 -14.52 3.92
CA VAL A 221 -5.32 -14.30 4.69
C VAL A 221 -4.76 -15.64 5.17
N ARG A 222 -5.60 -16.51 5.74
CA ARG A 222 -5.19 -17.85 6.20
C ARG A 222 -4.63 -18.69 5.04
N GLU A 223 -5.32 -18.72 3.91
CA GLU A 223 -4.83 -19.41 2.69
C GLU A 223 -3.43 -18.89 2.26
N CYS A 224 -3.21 -17.57 2.34
CA CYS A 224 -1.92 -16.99 1.96
C CYS A 224 -0.77 -17.51 2.84
N PHE A 225 -0.98 -17.61 4.14
CA PHE A 225 0.02 -18.14 5.06
C PHE A 225 0.16 -19.66 4.93
N ASP A 226 -0.95 -20.41 4.98
CA ASP A 226 -0.92 -21.87 5.06
C ASP A 226 -0.48 -22.53 3.74
N ARG A 227 -0.93 -21.99 2.59
CA ARG A 227 -0.68 -22.60 1.29
C ARG A 227 0.59 -22.10 0.61
N TYR A 228 0.86 -20.80 0.72
CA TYR A 228 1.96 -20.17 -0.01
C TYR A 228 3.16 -19.87 0.91
N GLY A 229 2.98 -19.95 2.22
CA GLY A 229 4.04 -19.83 3.22
C GLY A 229 4.64 -18.42 3.36
N VAL A 230 3.97 -17.38 2.85
CA VAL A 230 4.49 -16.00 2.92
C VAL A 230 4.68 -15.53 4.37
N ASP A 231 5.63 -14.62 4.59
CA ASP A 231 5.94 -14.10 5.92
C ASP A 231 4.99 -13.02 6.40
N ALA A 232 4.35 -12.32 5.44
CA ALA A 232 3.33 -11.31 5.70
C ALA A 232 2.38 -11.19 4.50
N VAL A 233 1.23 -10.56 4.74
CA VAL A 233 0.31 -10.16 3.68
C VAL A 233 0.13 -8.64 3.67
N MET A 234 -0.06 -8.06 2.46
CA MET A 234 -0.26 -6.63 2.30
C MET A 234 -1.61 -6.35 1.64
N VAL A 235 -2.43 -5.50 2.28
CA VAL A 235 -3.80 -5.19 1.87
C VAL A 235 -3.86 -3.80 1.25
N GLY A 236 -4.41 -3.71 0.04
CA GLY A 236 -4.59 -2.44 -0.68
C GLY A 236 -6.07 -2.08 -0.83
N ARG A 237 -6.62 -2.25 -2.03
CA ARG A 237 -7.97 -1.79 -2.44
C ARG A 237 -9.11 -2.16 -1.47
N ALA A 238 -9.00 -3.28 -0.76
CA ALA A 238 -10.01 -3.70 0.20
C ALA A 238 -10.13 -2.79 1.44
N THR A 239 -9.17 -1.89 1.65
CA THR A 239 -9.22 -0.87 2.71
C THR A 239 -10.06 0.35 2.35
N PHE A 240 -10.41 0.54 1.06
CA PHE A 240 -11.20 1.67 0.59
C PHE A 240 -12.58 1.71 1.25
N GLY A 241 -12.84 2.77 2.03
CA GLY A 241 -14.07 2.92 2.81
C GLY A 241 -14.30 1.80 3.83
N ARG A 242 -13.23 1.06 4.18
CA ARG A 242 -13.24 -0.06 5.11
C ARG A 242 -11.92 -0.12 5.89
N PRO A 243 -11.48 0.96 6.56
CA PRO A 243 -10.20 0.94 7.29
C PRO A 243 -10.16 -0.10 8.40
N TRP A 244 -11.32 -0.49 8.95
CA TRP A 244 -11.47 -1.56 9.96
C TRP A 244 -11.21 -2.97 9.44
N ILE A 245 -10.94 -3.15 8.14
CA ILE A 245 -10.67 -4.47 7.55
C ILE A 245 -9.56 -5.21 8.30
N PHE A 246 -8.55 -4.50 8.80
CA PHE A 246 -7.45 -5.12 9.55
C PHE A 246 -7.93 -5.84 10.79
N ARG A 247 -8.92 -5.30 11.52
CA ARG A 247 -9.55 -5.98 12.64
C ARG A 247 -10.35 -7.20 12.20
N GLU A 248 -11.12 -7.09 11.10
CA GLU A 248 -11.90 -8.20 10.56
C GLU A 248 -11.00 -9.35 10.06
N LEU A 249 -9.88 -9.04 9.39
CA LEU A 249 -8.91 -10.04 8.91
C LEU A 249 -8.25 -10.82 10.06
N GLN A 250 -8.14 -10.22 11.24
CA GLN A 250 -7.63 -10.85 12.47
C GLN A 250 -8.73 -11.55 13.29
N GLY A 251 -9.97 -11.60 12.76
CA GLY A 251 -11.09 -12.30 13.39
C GLY A 251 -11.91 -11.45 14.37
N GLY A 252 -11.62 -10.16 14.49
CA GLY A 252 -12.46 -9.23 15.23
C GLY A 252 -13.72 -8.83 14.46
N THR A 253 -14.71 -8.33 15.18
CA THR A 253 -15.98 -7.84 14.63
C THR A 253 -16.21 -6.41 15.10
N LEU A 254 -16.96 -5.63 14.31
CA LEU A 254 -17.43 -4.31 14.66
C LEU A 254 -18.92 -4.21 14.35
N SER A 255 -19.66 -3.54 15.22
CA SER A 255 -21.05 -3.17 14.97
C SER A 255 -21.15 -2.16 13.83
N LEU A 256 -22.34 -1.99 13.30
CA LEU A 256 -22.64 -0.97 12.29
C LEU A 256 -22.29 0.44 12.81
N ASP A 257 -22.66 0.73 14.07
CA ASP A 257 -22.41 2.04 14.68
C ASP A 257 -20.92 2.33 14.79
N GLU A 258 -20.10 1.38 15.25
CA GLU A 258 -18.64 1.53 15.29
C GLU A 258 -18.05 1.80 13.90
N LYS A 259 -18.50 1.08 12.87
CA LYS A 259 -18.05 1.29 11.49
C LYS A 259 -18.38 2.69 10.98
N ILE A 260 -19.58 3.17 11.26
CA ILE A 260 -20.01 4.53 10.89
C ILE A 260 -19.20 5.60 11.64
N ASP A 261 -18.96 5.40 12.94
CA ASP A 261 -18.16 6.34 13.74
C ASP A 261 -16.71 6.40 13.24
N ILE A 262 -16.12 5.28 12.82
CA ILE A 262 -14.80 5.24 12.17
C ILE A 262 -14.79 6.06 10.87
N LEU A 263 -15.84 5.96 10.04
CA LEU A 263 -15.93 6.77 8.82
C LEU A 263 -16.07 8.27 9.12
N LYS A 264 -16.84 8.63 10.16
CA LYS A 264 -16.91 10.02 10.62
C LYS A 264 -15.57 10.53 11.14
N GLN A 265 -14.85 9.71 11.90
CA GLN A 265 -13.50 10.04 12.35
C GLN A 265 -12.55 10.28 11.17
N GLN A 266 -12.65 9.48 10.10
CA GLN A 266 -11.86 9.68 8.87
C GLN A 266 -12.16 11.05 8.25
N VAL A 267 -13.42 11.51 8.26
CA VAL A 267 -13.79 12.85 7.78
C VAL A 267 -13.14 13.93 8.64
N ILE A 268 -13.31 13.85 9.97
CA ILE A 268 -12.76 14.82 10.92
C ILE A 268 -11.26 14.94 10.73
N THR A 269 -10.53 13.82 10.76
CA THR A 269 -9.08 13.79 10.60
C THR A 269 -8.63 14.40 9.26
N SER A 270 -9.37 14.17 8.18
CA SER A 270 -9.03 14.74 6.86
C SER A 270 -9.20 16.26 6.84
N VAL A 271 -10.28 16.76 7.43
CA VAL A 271 -10.60 18.19 7.50
C VAL A 271 -9.61 18.95 8.40
N GLU A 272 -9.32 18.43 9.59
CA GLU A 272 -8.38 19.03 10.54
C GLU A 272 -6.96 19.15 9.96
N ARG A 273 -6.56 18.20 9.11
CA ARG A 273 -5.21 18.17 8.55
C ARG A 273 -5.03 19.05 7.32
N ILE A 274 -6.06 19.27 6.52
CA ILE A 274 -5.96 20.01 5.26
C ILE A 274 -6.69 21.34 5.37
N ASP A 275 -7.98 21.33 5.32
CA ASP A 275 -9.05 22.29 5.56
C ASP A 275 -10.38 21.61 5.22
N GLU A 276 -11.51 22.25 5.53
CA GLU A 276 -12.82 21.64 5.34
C GLU A 276 -13.07 21.27 3.87
N TYR A 277 -12.93 22.19 2.95
CA TYR A 277 -13.24 21.97 1.54
C TYR A 277 -12.37 20.86 0.92
N ARG A 278 -11.04 20.97 1.04
CA ARG A 278 -10.13 19.99 0.46
C ARG A 278 -10.16 18.66 1.21
N GLY A 279 -10.36 18.67 2.52
CA GLY A 279 -10.52 17.48 3.33
C GLY A 279 -11.75 16.67 2.92
N ILE A 280 -12.88 17.33 2.70
CA ILE A 280 -14.09 16.67 2.17
C ILE A 280 -13.85 16.13 0.76
N LEU A 281 -13.24 16.90 -0.14
CA LEU A 281 -12.89 16.41 -1.49
C LEU A 281 -12.03 15.16 -1.45
N HIS A 282 -11.10 15.10 -0.49
CA HIS A 282 -10.19 13.95 -0.32
C HIS A 282 -10.94 12.71 0.18
N VAL A 283 -11.76 12.85 1.22
CA VAL A 283 -12.35 11.69 1.93
C VAL A 283 -13.64 11.16 1.30
N ARG A 284 -14.49 12.01 0.72
CA ARG A 284 -15.84 11.63 0.25
C ARG A 284 -15.86 10.48 -0.77
N ARG A 285 -14.84 10.36 -1.62
CA ARG A 285 -14.72 9.24 -2.57
C ARG A 285 -14.45 7.90 -1.87
N HIS A 286 -13.71 7.93 -0.77
CA HIS A 286 -13.47 6.74 0.06
C HIS A 286 -14.77 6.30 0.75
N LEU A 287 -15.50 7.25 1.34
CA LEU A 287 -16.79 7.01 1.97
C LEU A 287 -17.79 6.44 0.97
N ALA A 288 -17.91 7.08 -0.21
CA ALA A 288 -18.80 6.62 -1.28
C ALA A 288 -18.44 5.22 -1.84
N ALA A 289 -17.27 4.69 -1.53
CA ALA A 289 -16.86 3.34 -1.88
C ALA A 289 -17.09 2.33 -0.74
N SER A 290 -17.50 2.79 0.45
CA SER A 290 -17.64 1.92 1.62
C SER A 290 -18.65 0.79 1.39
N PRO A 291 -18.27 -0.44 1.74
CA PRO A 291 -19.14 -1.59 1.56
C PRO A 291 -20.40 -1.55 2.44
N ILE A 292 -20.39 -0.84 3.58
CA ILE A 292 -21.55 -0.74 4.46
C ILE A 292 -22.73 0.01 3.82
N PHE A 293 -22.48 0.83 2.81
CA PHE A 293 -23.51 1.56 2.10
C PHE A 293 -24.07 0.81 0.89
N LYS A 294 -23.44 -0.33 0.52
CA LYS A 294 -23.95 -1.19 -0.54
C LYS A 294 -25.16 -1.95 -0.04
N GLY A 295 -26.23 -1.94 -0.81
CA GLY A 295 -27.49 -2.63 -0.46
C GLY A 295 -28.59 -1.72 0.09
N ILE A 296 -28.28 -0.46 0.48
CA ILE A 296 -29.34 0.49 0.85
C ILE A 296 -30.19 0.87 -0.38
N PRO A 297 -31.50 1.15 -0.19
CA PRO A 297 -32.34 1.65 -1.25
C PRO A 297 -31.74 2.92 -1.88
N ASN A 298 -31.84 3.03 -3.21
CA ASN A 298 -31.37 4.19 -3.97
C ASN A 298 -29.87 4.53 -3.73
N PHE A 299 -29.02 3.54 -3.47
CA PHE A 299 -27.58 3.76 -3.20
C PHE A 299 -26.90 4.66 -4.24
N ARG A 300 -27.28 4.58 -5.52
CA ARG A 300 -26.73 5.44 -6.56
C ARG A 300 -26.95 6.92 -6.26
N GLU A 301 -28.12 7.31 -5.81
CA GLU A 301 -28.46 8.69 -5.47
C GLU A 301 -27.74 9.14 -4.21
N THR A 302 -27.72 8.31 -3.19
CA THR A 302 -26.96 8.55 -1.95
C THR A 302 -25.48 8.74 -2.22
N ARG A 303 -24.88 7.89 -3.07
CA ARG A 303 -23.50 8.04 -3.50
C ARG A 303 -23.24 9.37 -4.21
N ILE A 304 -24.17 9.82 -5.07
CA ILE A 304 -24.06 11.11 -5.75
C ILE A 304 -24.12 12.25 -4.73
N LYS A 305 -25.03 12.20 -3.76
CA LYS A 305 -25.10 13.19 -2.65
C LYS A 305 -23.77 13.27 -1.91
N MET A 306 -23.20 12.13 -1.47
CA MET A 306 -21.91 12.07 -0.79
C MET A 306 -20.76 12.68 -1.62
N LEU A 307 -20.71 12.38 -2.94
CA LEU A 307 -19.69 12.91 -3.84
C LEU A 307 -19.85 14.41 -4.15
N ARG A 308 -21.01 15.01 -3.85
CA ARG A 308 -21.29 16.43 -4.01
C ARG A 308 -21.23 17.21 -2.72
N ALA A 309 -21.21 16.56 -1.56
CA ALA A 309 -21.11 17.24 -0.28
C ALA A 309 -19.85 18.12 -0.22
N GLU A 310 -20.01 19.34 0.29
CA GLU A 310 -18.95 20.35 0.38
C GLU A 310 -18.61 20.72 1.83
N THR A 311 -19.48 20.37 2.79
CA THR A 311 -19.28 20.60 4.22
C THR A 311 -19.33 19.31 5.04
N VAL A 312 -18.74 19.32 6.23
CA VAL A 312 -18.80 18.21 7.20
C VAL A 312 -20.26 17.96 7.62
N GLU A 313 -21.02 19.03 7.82
CA GLU A 313 -22.42 18.95 8.24
C GLU A 313 -23.28 18.19 7.20
N GLU A 314 -23.16 18.57 5.90
CA GLU A 314 -23.85 17.87 4.81
C GLU A 314 -23.48 16.40 4.74
N LEU A 315 -22.18 16.09 4.84
CA LEU A 315 -21.69 14.72 4.73
C LEU A 315 -22.14 13.88 5.93
N PHE A 316 -22.15 14.45 7.14
CA PHE A 316 -22.64 13.76 8.35
C PHE A 316 -24.14 13.55 8.31
N ALA A 317 -24.92 14.52 7.82
CA ALA A 317 -26.37 14.35 7.64
C ALA A 317 -26.68 13.15 6.72
N ILE A 318 -25.97 13.01 5.59
CA ILE A 318 -26.13 11.87 4.68
C ILE A 318 -25.74 10.55 5.37
N ILE A 319 -24.65 10.53 6.13
CA ILE A 319 -24.21 9.33 6.88
C ILE A 319 -25.25 8.92 7.93
N GLU A 320 -25.88 9.88 8.64
CA GLU A 320 -26.92 9.58 9.62
C GLU A 320 -28.22 9.09 8.98
N GLU A 321 -28.61 9.66 7.82
CA GLU A 321 -29.74 9.11 7.03
C GLU A 321 -29.50 7.63 6.69
N ILE A 322 -28.26 7.28 6.27
CA ILE A 322 -27.88 5.90 5.96
C ILE A 322 -27.91 5.03 7.23
N ARG A 323 -27.39 5.55 8.37
CA ARG A 323 -27.42 4.84 9.65
C ARG A 323 -28.84 4.45 10.03
N ALA A 324 -29.79 5.39 9.89
CA ALA A 324 -31.20 5.15 10.20
C ALA A 324 -31.81 4.07 9.30
N LEU A 325 -31.56 4.14 7.99
CA LEU A 325 -32.05 3.14 7.02
C LEU A 325 -31.52 1.74 7.33
N LEU A 326 -30.23 1.58 7.60
CA LEU A 326 -29.62 0.27 7.89
C LEU A 326 -30.08 -0.34 9.22
N LYS A 327 -30.55 0.48 10.18
CA LYS A 327 -31.13 0.01 11.44
C LYS A 327 -32.59 -0.45 11.30
N THR A 328 -33.30 0.03 10.29
CA THR A 328 -34.72 -0.40 10.05
C THR A 328 -34.81 -1.70 9.24
N GLU A 329 -33.72 -2.12 8.57
CA GLU A 329 -33.69 -3.35 7.77
C GLU A 329 -33.13 -4.57 8.53
N ASN A 330 -32.60 -4.37 9.75
CA ASN A 330 -32.12 -5.42 10.66
C ASN A 330 -33.09 -5.58 11.86
#